data_b159198bd861c0bf76855b206847abcd
#
_entry.id   b159198bd861c0bf76855b206847abcd
#
_cell.length_a   1.000
_cell.length_b   1.000
_cell.length_c   1.000
_cell.angle_alpha   90.00
_cell.angle_beta   90.00
_cell.angle_gamma   90.00
#
_symmetry.space_group_name_H-M   'P 1'
#
loop_
_entity.id
_entity.type
_entity.pdbx_description
1 polymer ?
#
loop_
_entity_poly.entity_id
_entity_poly.type
_entity_poly.pdbx_seq_one_letter_code
_entity_poly.pdbx_strand_id
1 'polypeptide(L)'
;MRGSYAEVGSPLPQYLSSATYQFNSSTGYYETYTRFVPDKLYPEMTRSWEVGMDLRLWQERLTLDITYYKSNTNKQTFQIPISGSSGYSSMVVQSGCVQNKGVEAVLGVKLRSGDFSYNASFAYTLNRNKIKSMVPYYTTLDGQVGSLNQITKSNIDGGAASFLLREGGTMGDLWTKNVIKKDEDGNYLVNAGGKLEIAALSQKVGSVLPKYTLSMNNDFRYKGFRAGFQLHARVGGKVLSATQAYLDGYGVSKASAAARDNGGVPVNQGKVDAETWYTTIGTGKVYSHYIYNATNIRLQEASIGYTLPKRWFRDVCSIDISLVGRNLWLIYCKAPFDPESASSTDTYYQGIDFFMQPSLRSYGFSVKLNF
;
A
#
# COMPACT_ATOMS: atom_id res chain seq x y z
N MET A 1 -3.41 -22.80 23.71
CA MET A 1 -2.87 -21.44 23.88
C MET A 1 -1.38 -21.46 23.55
N ARG A 2 -0.86 -20.43 22.90
CA ARG A 2 0.56 -20.28 22.56
C ARG A 2 1.04 -18.87 22.90
N GLY A 3 2.32 -18.74 23.23
CA GLY A 3 2.96 -17.47 23.46
C GLY A 3 4.40 -17.54 22.96
N SER A 4 4.89 -16.48 22.37
CA SER A 4 6.27 -16.38 21.91
C SER A 4 6.85 -15.01 22.19
N TYR A 5 8.16 -14.97 22.38
CA TYR A 5 8.97 -13.78 22.40
C TYR A 5 10.18 -13.99 21.53
N ALA A 6 10.49 -13.03 20.67
CA ALA A 6 11.64 -13.11 19.77
C ALA A 6 12.37 -11.76 19.66
N GLU A 7 13.68 -11.82 19.58
CA GLU A 7 14.53 -10.71 19.15
C GLU A 7 15.23 -11.07 17.86
N VAL A 8 15.11 -10.21 16.86
CA VAL A 8 15.69 -10.42 15.52
C VAL A 8 16.48 -9.20 15.12
N GLY A 9 17.74 -9.40 14.75
CA GLY A 9 18.58 -8.39 14.14
C GLY A 9 18.43 -8.41 12.62
N SER A 10 18.09 -7.28 12.00
CA SER A 10 18.09 -7.12 10.55
C SER A 10 19.43 -6.56 10.10
N PRO A 11 20.08 -7.16 9.07
CA PRO A 11 21.32 -6.64 8.54
C PRO A 11 21.12 -5.26 7.93
N LEU A 12 22.18 -4.48 7.90
CA LEU A 12 22.22 -3.22 7.16
C LEU A 12 22.28 -3.49 5.66
N PRO A 13 21.84 -2.53 4.82
CA PRO A 13 22.01 -2.61 3.38
C PRO A 13 23.50 -2.87 3.04
N GLN A 14 23.72 -3.75 2.07
CA GLN A 14 25.08 -4.02 1.56
C GLN A 14 25.72 -2.72 1.08
N TYR A 15 27.01 -2.59 1.30
CA TYR A 15 27.82 -1.42 0.89
C TYR A 15 27.36 -0.07 1.48
N LEU A 16 26.56 -0.08 2.54
CA LEU A 16 26.13 1.18 3.18
C LEU A 16 27.35 1.99 3.69
N SER A 17 28.35 1.32 4.26
CA SER A 17 29.59 1.92 4.77
C SER A 17 30.69 2.09 3.74
N SER A 18 30.51 1.61 2.50
CA SER A 18 31.53 1.70 1.47
C SER A 18 31.43 3.05 0.77
N ALA A 19 32.45 3.88 0.92
CA ALA A 19 32.61 5.10 0.15
C ALA A 19 33.13 4.74 -1.25
N THR A 20 32.26 4.74 -2.24
CA THR A 20 32.63 4.47 -3.64
C THR A 20 32.34 5.68 -4.50
N TYR A 21 33.24 5.99 -5.44
CA TYR A 21 32.93 6.96 -6.47
C TYR A 21 31.86 6.42 -7.40
N GLN A 22 30.90 7.25 -7.74
CA GLN A 22 29.83 6.89 -8.68
C GLN A 22 30.07 7.58 -10.00
N PHE A 23 30.03 6.83 -11.11
CA PHE A 23 30.09 7.42 -12.43
C PHE A 23 28.72 8.04 -12.77
N ASN A 24 28.71 9.36 -12.99
CA ASN A 24 27.53 10.06 -13.45
C ASN A 24 27.55 10.12 -14.98
N SER A 25 26.67 9.34 -15.61
CA SER A 25 26.57 9.25 -17.06
C SER A 25 26.11 10.57 -17.73
N SER A 26 25.46 11.46 -16.99
CA SER A 26 24.98 12.75 -17.50
C SER A 26 26.12 13.79 -17.59
N THR A 27 27.09 13.71 -16.66
CA THR A 27 28.23 14.65 -16.61
C THR A 27 29.51 14.04 -17.16
N GLY A 28 29.58 12.71 -17.30
CA GLY A 28 30.78 11.99 -17.76
C GLY A 28 31.90 11.89 -16.72
N TYR A 29 31.65 12.25 -15.47
CA TYR A 29 32.67 12.26 -14.41
C TYR A 29 32.31 11.31 -13.26
N TYR A 30 33.35 10.91 -12.52
CA TYR A 30 33.16 10.23 -11.23
C TYR A 30 32.86 11.26 -10.14
N GLU A 31 31.71 11.12 -9.50
CA GLU A 31 31.32 11.96 -8.37
C GLU A 31 31.85 11.39 -7.07
N THR A 32 32.21 12.27 -6.14
CA THR A 32 32.62 11.90 -4.79
C THR A 32 31.43 11.37 -4.01
N TYR A 33 31.70 10.49 -3.05
CA TYR A 33 30.70 9.98 -2.14
C TYR A 33 30.18 11.11 -1.24
N THR A 34 28.91 11.41 -1.36
CA THR A 34 28.28 12.56 -0.69
C THR A 34 27.50 12.19 0.58
N ARG A 35 27.58 10.94 1.00
CA ARG A 35 26.88 10.44 2.18
C ARG A 35 27.86 10.15 3.30
N PHE A 36 27.71 10.81 4.43
CA PHE A 36 28.46 10.48 5.63
C PHE A 36 27.85 9.26 6.33
N VAL A 37 28.68 8.29 6.66
CA VAL A 37 28.30 7.09 7.39
C VAL A 37 29.16 6.99 8.64
N PRO A 38 28.57 6.89 9.84
CA PRO A 38 29.33 6.72 11.09
C PRO A 38 30.17 5.42 11.10
N ASP A 39 31.30 5.43 11.77
CA ASP A 39 32.20 4.27 11.86
C ASP A 39 31.56 3.05 12.54
N LYS A 40 30.62 3.29 13.44
CA LYS A 40 29.91 2.22 14.16
C LYS A 40 28.44 2.19 13.71
N LEU A 41 28.10 1.10 13.06
CA LEU A 41 26.72 0.78 12.66
C LEU A 41 26.27 -0.48 13.40
N TYR A 42 25.00 -0.49 13.79
CA TYR A 42 24.36 -1.58 14.49
C TYR A 42 23.25 -2.19 13.63
N PRO A 43 22.95 -3.50 13.75
CA PRO A 43 21.76 -4.06 13.12
C PRO A 43 20.49 -3.41 13.70
N GLU A 44 19.47 -3.27 12.88
CA GLU A 44 18.14 -2.91 13.36
C GLU A 44 17.60 -4.05 14.22
N MET A 45 17.06 -3.74 15.39
CA MET A 45 16.60 -4.74 16.36
C MET A 45 15.09 -4.73 16.48
N THR A 46 14.45 -5.82 16.08
CA THR A 46 13.02 -6.04 16.27
C THR A 46 12.78 -6.96 17.45
N ARG A 47 12.02 -6.47 18.42
CA ARG A 47 11.54 -7.23 19.58
C ARG A 47 10.05 -7.46 19.41
N SER A 48 9.64 -8.70 19.38
CA SER A 48 8.25 -9.09 19.22
C SER A 48 7.79 -10.05 20.30
N TRP A 49 6.53 -9.93 20.68
CA TRP A 49 5.83 -10.94 21.44
C TRP A 49 4.44 -11.19 20.82
N GLU A 50 4.00 -12.42 20.96
CA GLU A 50 2.75 -12.90 20.39
C GLU A 50 2.03 -13.77 21.42
N VAL A 51 0.72 -13.65 21.45
CA VAL A 51 -0.16 -14.53 22.21
C VAL A 51 -1.28 -14.99 21.29
N GLY A 52 -1.47 -16.29 21.24
CA GLY A 52 -2.48 -16.89 20.36
C GLY A 52 -3.24 -18.03 21.00
N MET A 53 -4.37 -18.31 20.38
CA MET A 53 -5.29 -19.39 20.78
C MET A 53 -5.78 -20.12 19.53
N ASP A 54 -5.66 -21.45 19.55
CA ASP A 54 -6.24 -22.36 18.57
C ASP A 54 -7.37 -23.13 19.24
N LEU A 55 -8.56 -22.99 18.72
CA LEU A 55 -9.78 -23.70 19.17
C LEU A 55 -10.27 -24.59 18.05
N ARG A 56 -10.55 -25.86 18.40
CA ARG A 56 -11.14 -26.86 17.52
C ARG A 56 -12.38 -27.41 18.16
N LEU A 57 -13.52 -27.14 17.55
CA LEU A 57 -14.83 -27.47 18.11
C LEU A 57 -15.55 -28.45 17.17
N TRP A 58 -16.43 -29.27 17.77
CA TRP A 58 -17.28 -30.19 17.06
C TRP A 58 -16.54 -31.11 16.08
N GLN A 59 -15.53 -31.83 16.58
CA GLN A 59 -14.70 -32.73 15.77
C GLN A 59 -14.03 -31.99 14.58
N GLU A 60 -13.47 -30.82 14.85
CA GLU A 60 -12.80 -29.94 13.87
C GLU A 60 -13.73 -29.36 12.78
N ARG A 61 -15.04 -29.42 12.96
CA ARG A 61 -15.97 -28.77 12.03
C ARG A 61 -15.88 -27.25 12.09
N LEU A 62 -15.53 -26.72 13.25
CA LEU A 62 -15.25 -25.30 13.45
C LEU A 62 -13.86 -25.16 14.05
N THR A 63 -13.01 -24.39 13.39
CA THR A 63 -11.66 -24.06 13.87
C THR A 63 -11.51 -22.55 13.97
N LEU A 64 -10.92 -22.07 15.05
CA LEU A 64 -10.66 -20.65 15.26
C LEU A 64 -9.22 -20.48 15.74
N ASP A 65 -8.40 -19.82 14.93
CA ASP A 65 -7.06 -19.38 15.32
C ASP A 65 -7.09 -17.86 15.46
N ILE A 66 -6.70 -17.35 16.62
CA ILE A 66 -6.56 -15.92 16.88
C ILE A 66 -5.18 -15.67 17.45
N THR A 67 -4.48 -14.69 16.88
CA THR A 67 -3.19 -14.23 17.38
C THR A 67 -3.21 -12.73 17.55
N TYR A 68 -2.79 -12.26 18.71
CA TYR A 68 -2.43 -10.87 18.96
C TYR A 68 -0.93 -10.75 19.00
N TYR A 69 -0.38 -9.76 18.30
CA TYR A 69 1.06 -9.50 18.28
C TYR A 69 1.39 -8.03 18.52
N LYS A 70 2.59 -7.80 19.03
CA LYS A 70 3.19 -6.48 19.13
C LYS A 70 4.69 -6.59 18.88
N SER A 71 5.19 -5.82 17.92
CA SER A 71 6.61 -5.72 17.60
C SER A 71 7.09 -4.27 17.66
N ASN A 72 8.32 -4.08 18.13
CA ASN A 72 8.98 -2.79 18.11
C ASN A 72 10.33 -2.96 17.41
N THR A 73 10.54 -2.22 16.33
CA THR A 73 11.81 -2.15 15.61
C THR A 73 12.54 -0.90 16.05
N ASN A 74 13.70 -1.09 16.66
CA ASN A 74 14.55 -0.03 17.19
C ASN A 74 15.82 0.11 16.36
N LYS A 75 16.50 1.25 16.49
CA LYS A 75 17.74 1.58 15.76
C LYS A 75 17.54 1.54 14.24
N GLN A 76 16.39 2.03 13.77
CA GLN A 76 16.16 2.13 12.35
C GLN A 76 17.17 3.05 11.67
N THR A 77 17.57 2.68 10.47
CA THR A 77 18.55 3.42 9.69
C THR A 77 17.85 4.47 8.85
N PHE A 78 18.15 5.72 9.11
CA PHE A 78 17.65 6.86 8.33
C PHE A 78 18.81 7.59 7.66
N GLN A 79 18.53 8.15 6.49
CA GLN A 79 19.40 9.09 5.83
C GLN A 79 18.78 10.48 5.96
N ILE A 80 19.51 11.38 6.57
CA ILE A 80 19.08 12.76 6.82
C ILE A 80 19.92 13.73 5.97
N PRO A 81 19.34 14.82 5.45
CA PRO A 81 20.10 15.86 4.79
C PRO A 81 20.96 16.62 5.81
N ILE A 82 22.18 16.97 5.42
CA ILE A 82 23.07 17.82 6.21
C ILE A 82 23.59 18.96 5.32
N SER A 83 24.21 19.97 5.96
CA SER A 83 24.77 21.10 5.21
C SER A 83 25.91 20.66 4.29
N GLY A 84 25.87 21.09 3.04
CA GLY A 84 26.92 20.82 2.04
C GLY A 84 28.29 21.37 2.43
N SER A 85 28.36 22.33 3.37
CA SER A 85 29.63 22.83 3.92
C SER A 85 30.44 21.77 4.65
N SER A 86 29.81 20.66 5.06
CA SER A 86 30.47 19.49 5.64
C SER A 86 31.19 18.60 4.63
N GLY A 87 31.07 18.89 3.32
CA GLY A 87 31.53 18.02 2.23
C GLY A 87 30.58 16.85 1.90
N TYR A 88 29.46 16.71 2.63
CA TYR A 88 28.46 15.68 2.42
C TYR A 88 27.08 16.30 2.26
N SER A 89 26.22 15.66 1.46
CA SER A 89 24.82 16.08 1.27
C SER A 89 23.85 15.40 2.26
N SER A 90 24.28 14.30 2.84
CA SER A 90 23.47 13.51 3.76
C SER A 90 24.29 12.72 4.78
N MET A 91 23.68 12.37 5.88
CA MET A 91 24.26 11.56 6.94
C MET A 91 23.33 10.39 7.28
N VAL A 92 23.94 9.22 7.51
CA VAL A 92 23.23 8.04 8.06
C VAL A 92 23.15 8.16 9.57
N VAL A 93 21.94 8.05 10.09
CA VAL A 93 21.68 7.99 11.54
C VAL A 93 20.88 6.72 11.87
N GLN A 94 21.23 6.10 12.99
CA GLN A 94 20.52 4.93 13.49
C GLN A 94 19.80 5.27 14.78
N SER A 95 18.49 5.46 14.68
CA SER A 95 17.67 5.86 15.80
C SER A 95 16.20 5.52 15.56
N GLY A 96 15.37 5.93 16.47
CA GLY A 96 13.94 5.78 16.35
C GLY A 96 13.39 4.42 16.75
N CYS A 97 12.08 4.39 16.85
CA CYS A 97 11.31 3.19 17.17
C CYS A 97 10.02 3.18 16.38
N VAL A 98 9.79 2.12 15.62
CA VAL A 98 8.52 1.87 14.94
C VAL A 98 7.84 0.66 15.58
N GLN A 99 6.60 0.85 15.95
CA GLN A 99 5.76 -0.19 16.54
C GLN A 99 4.73 -0.69 15.55
N ASN A 100 4.61 -2.00 15.43
CA ASN A 100 3.47 -2.68 14.83
C ASN A 100 2.75 -3.48 15.90
N LYS A 101 1.43 -3.42 15.93
CA LYS A 101 0.58 -4.27 16.77
C LYS A 101 -0.68 -4.63 16.00
N GLY A 102 -1.13 -5.85 16.18
CA GLY A 102 -2.27 -6.30 15.40
C GLY A 102 -2.94 -7.53 15.94
N VAL A 103 -4.01 -7.88 15.24
CA VAL A 103 -4.77 -9.10 15.44
C VAL A 103 -4.88 -9.82 14.11
N GLU A 104 -4.60 -11.09 14.12
CA GLU A 104 -4.87 -12.01 13.02
C GLU A 104 -5.82 -13.07 13.51
N ALA A 105 -6.88 -13.32 12.75
CA ALA A 105 -7.87 -14.33 13.09
C ALA A 105 -8.25 -15.13 11.85
N VAL A 106 -8.31 -16.45 11.98
CA VAL A 106 -8.77 -17.35 10.93
C VAL A 106 -9.85 -18.25 11.50
N LEU A 107 -11.05 -18.14 10.91
CA LEU A 107 -12.18 -19.01 11.21
C LEU A 107 -12.32 -20.03 10.07
N GLY A 108 -12.21 -21.32 10.39
CA GLY A 108 -12.42 -22.42 9.45
C GLY A 108 -13.72 -23.14 9.73
N VAL A 109 -14.48 -23.46 8.69
CA VAL A 109 -15.73 -24.23 8.74
C VAL A 109 -15.61 -25.42 7.81
N LYS A 110 -15.89 -26.63 8.32
CA LYS A 110 -15.91 -27.88 7.55
C LYS A 110 -17.24 -28.59 7.77
N LEU A 111 -18.02 -28.71 6.72
CA LEU A 111 -19.29 -29.44 6.76
C LEU A 111 -19.22 -30.63 5.80
N ARG A 112 -19.69 -31.75 6.24
CA ARG A 112 -19.79 -32.97 5.41
C ARG A 112 -21.10 -33.67 5.68
N SER A 113 -21.84 -33.98 4.61
CA SER A 113 -23.08 -34.72 4.64
C SER A 113 -23.21 -35.60 3.41
N GLY A 114 -23.03 -36.92 3.55
CA GLY A 114 -22.99 -37.85 2.42
C GLY A 114 -21.90 -37.48 1.42
N ASP A 115 -22.30 -37.29 0.17
CA ASP A 115 -21.43 -36.90 -0.95
C ASP A 115 -21.09 -35.40 -0.99
N PHE A 116 -21.75 -34.61 -0.17
CA PHE A 116 -21.50 -33.15 -0.11
C PHE A 116 -20.45 -32.80 0.93
N SER A 117 -19.48 -31.97 0.53
CA SER A 117 -18.56 -31.35 1.47
C SER A 117 -18.40 -29.85 1.16
N TYR A 118 -18.36 -29.07 2.21
CA TYR A 118 -18.10 -27.63 2.16
C TYR A 118 -16.98 -27.29 3.13
N ASN A 119 -15.97 -26.59 2.64
CA ASN A 119 -14.91 -26.04 3.45
C ASN A 119 -14.85 -24.54 3.21
N ALA A 120 -14.84 -23.76 4.29
CA ALA A 120 -14.65 -22.32 4.20
C ALA A 120 -13.58 -21.87 5.18
N SER A 121 -12.87 -20.82 4.82
CA SER A 121 -12.00 -20.10 5.73
C SER A 121 -12.20 -18.59 5.59
N PHE A 122 -12.32 -17.93 6.74
CA PHE A 122 -12.43 -16.48 6.84
C PHE A 122 -11.22 -15.97 7.57
N ALA A 123 -10.40 -15.15 6.92
CA ALA A 123 -9.23 -14.54 7.52
C ALA A 123 -9.46 -13.03 7.72
N TYR A 124 -9.12 -12.56 8.89
CA TYR A 124 -9.13 -11.15 9.28
C TYR A 124 -7.73 -10.76 9.71
N THR A 125 -7.18 -9.67 9.16
CA THR A 125 -5.88 -9.13 9.56
C THR A 125 -6.00 -7.65 9.81
N LEU A 126 -5.59 -7.23 11.00
CA LEU A 126 -5.49 -5.84 11.40
C LEU A 126 -4.07 -5.57 11.89
N ASN A 127 -3.41 -4.57 11.28
CA ASN A 127 -2.13 -4.05 11.76
C ASN A 127 -2.25 -2.55 12.06
N ARG A 128 -1.73 -2.12 13.20
CA ARG A 128 -1.58 -0.72 13.60
C ARG A 128 -0.11 -0.38 13.66
N ASN A 129 0.37 0.27 12.62
CA ASN A 129 1.71 0.83 12.55
C ASN A 129 1.75 2.19 13.24
N LYS A 130 2.78 2.47 14.03
CA LYS A 130 2.99 3.76 14.68
C LYS A 130 4.47 4.05 14.86
N ILE A 131 4.90 5.22 14.44
CA ILE A 131 6.22 5.76 14.74
C ILE A 131 6.20 6.28 16.18
N LYS A 132 6.95 5.65 17.07
CA LYS A 132 6.99 5.99 18.49
C LYS A 132 7.99 7.08 18.79
N SER A 133 9.14 7.04 18.12
CA SER A 133 10.17 8.08 18.15
C SER A 133 10.88 8.11 16.81
N MET A 134 11.38 9.28 16.44
CA MET A 134 12.22 9.47 15.27
C MET A 134 13.69 9.52 15.67
N VAL A 135 14.37 10.61 15.42
CA VAL A 135 15.79 10.80 15.79
C VAL A 135 15.84 11.79 16.95
N PRO A 136 15.78 11.31 18.21
CA PRO A 136 15.74 12.20 19.38
C PRO A 136 17.02 13.02 19.51
N TYR A 137 18.14 12.48 19.07
CA TYR A 137 19.40 13.20 18.98
C TYR A 137 20.32 12.57 17.93
N TYR A 138 21.13 13.39 17.31
CA TYR A 138 22.28 12.99 16.48
C TYR A 138 23.38 14.02 16.64
N THR A 139 24.61 13.61 16.44
CA THR A 139 25.75 14.52 16.46
C THR A 139 26.23 14.73 15.02
N THR A 140 26.34 15.98 14.62
CA THR A 140 26.90 16.37 13.31
C THR A 140 28.42 16.21 13.30
N LEU A 141 29.02 16.34 12.13
CA LEU A 141 30.49 16.21 11.98
C LEU A 141 31.28 17.27 12.75
N ASP A 142 30.70 18.42 12.96
CA ASP A 142 31.26 19.55 13.72
C ASP A 142 30.94 19.47 15.22
N GLY A 143 30.35 18.33 15.69
CA GLY A 143 30.04 18.10 17.08
C GLY A 143 28.74 18.72 17.59
N GLN A 144 27.95 19.37 16.73
CA GLN A 144 26.66 19.92 17.11
C GLN A 144 25.65 18.81 17.33
N VAL A 145 24.78 18.97 18.31
CA VAL A 145 23.70 18.04 18.61
C VAL A 145 22.41 18.52 17.97
N GLY A 146 21.79 17.68 17.16
CA GLY A 146 20.49 17.92 16.53
C GLY A 146 19.46 16.87 16.92
N SER A 147 18.19 17.17 16.63
CA SER A 147 17.08 16.23 16.74
C SER A 147 16.15 16.38 15.57
N LEU A 148 15.48 15.29 15.18
CA LEU A 148 14.48 15.30 14.10
C LEU A 148 13.22 14.58 14.57
N ASN A 149 12.11 15.27 14.55
CA ASN A 149 10.79 14.70 14.82
C ASN A 149 10.04 14.30 13.55
N GLN A 150 10.60 14.63 12.37
CA GLN A 150 10.07 14.26 11.07
C GLN A 150 11.17 14.10 10.02
N ILE A 151 10.97 13.21 9.06
CA ILE A 151 11.86 12.98 7.93
C ILE A 151 11.02 12.78 6.67
N THR A 152 11.32 13.52 5.60
CA THR A 152 10.75 13.25 4.28
C THR A 152 11.49 12.05 3.69
N LYS A 153 10.79 10.92 3.56
CA LYS A 153 11.39 9.67 3.07
C LYS A 153 11.41 9.60 1.56
N SER A 154 10.36 10.10 0.92
CA SER A 154 10.22 10.07 -0.53
C SER A 154 9.42 11.27 -1.01
N ASN A 155 9.92 11.91 -2.05
CA ASN A 155 9.23 12.97 -2.77
C ASN A 155 8.63 12.41 -4.05
N ILE A 156 7.39 12.79 -4.32
CA ILE A 156 6.64 12.42 -5.51
C ILE A 156 6.51 13.69 -6.33
N ASP A 157 6.94 13.60 -7.59
CA ASP A 157 6.81 14.64 -8.61
C ASP A 157 7.27 16.02 -8.11
N GLY A 158 8.56 16.11 -7.77
CA GLY A 158 9.18 17.36 -7.31
C GLY A 158 8.72 17.79 -5.91
N GLY A 159 8.11 16.90 -5.13
CA GLY A 159 7.65 17.16 -3.77
C GLY A 159 6.25 17.76 -3.69
N ALA A 160 5.46 17.73 -4.76
CA ALA A 160 4.04 18.08 -4.72
C ALA A 160 3.24 17.14 -3.80
N ALA A 161 3.68 15.88 -3.69
CA ALA A 161 3.31 14.97 -2.62
C ALA A 161 4.56 14.29 -2.03
N SER A 162 4.45 13.74 -0.84
CA SER A 162 5.58 13.09 -0.16
C SER A 162 5.10 12.09 0.89
N PHE A 163 5.94 11.09 1.16
CA PHE A 163 5.86 10.31 2.38
C PHE A 163 6.69 11.00 3.46
N LEU A 164 6.00 11.61 4.41
CA LEU A 164 6.61 12.28 5.54
C LEU A 164 6.43 11.44 6.80
N LEU A 165 7.52 10.88 7.27
CA LEU A 165 7.56 10.17 8.54
C LEU A 165 7.61 11.17 9.68
N ARG A 166 6.67 11.08 10.59
CA ARG A 166 6.58 11.97 11.75
C ARG A 166 6.30 11.18 13.00
N GLU A 167 6.88 11.58 14.12
CA GLU A 167 6.56 11.01 15.41
C GLU A 167 5.06 11.06 15.69
N GLY A 168 4.51 9.95 16.17
CA GLY A 168 3.06 9.76 16.36
C GLY A 168 2.29 9.34 15.10
N GLY A 169 2.86 9.48 13.91
CA GLY A 169 2.30 9.07 12.63
C GLY A 169 2.52 7.58 12.30
N THR A 170 2.35 7.25 11.02
CA THR A 170 2.59 5.91 10.47
C THR A 170 3.66 5.94 9.37
N MET A 171 4.24 4.77 9.06
CA MET A 171 5.21 4.65 7.97
C MET A 171 4.60 4.92 6.58
N GLY A 172 3.28 4.87 6.45
CA GLY A 172 2.56 5.12 5.19
C GLY A 172 1.87 6.48 5.11
N ASP A 173 2.22 7.43 5.95
CA ASP A 173 1.57 8.75 5.95
C ASP A 173 1.92 9.56 4.71
N LEU A 174 0.89 9.90 3.94
CA LEU A 174 0.97 10.66 2.70
C LEU A 174 0.60 12.12 2.96
N TRP A 175 1.43 13.02 2.43
CA TRP A 175 1.29 14.46 2.56
C TRP A 175 1.28 15.12 1.19
N THR A 176 0.56 16.25 1.07
CA THR A 176 0.54 17.09 -0.14
C THR A 176 0.85 18.53 0.22
N LYS A 177 1.45 19.27 -0.72
CA LYS A 177 1.85 20.67 -0.49
C LYS A 177 0.79 21.69 -0.84
N ASN A 178 -0.08 21.38 -1.80
CA ASN A 178 -1.01 22.34 -2.37
C ASN A 178 -2.46 21.89 -2.13
N VAL A 179 -3.29 22.85 -1.77
CA VAL A 179 -4.74 22.65 -1.53
C VAL A 179 -5.51 23.75 -2.23
N ILE A 180 -6.60 23.38 -2.89
CA ILE A 180 -7.54 24.36 -3.44
C ILE A 180 -8.30 24.95 -2.25
N LYS A 181 -8.29 26.27 -2.13
CA LYS A 181 -9.05 26.96 -1.09
C LYS A 181 -10.55 26.80 -1.32
N LYS A 182 -11.30 26.79 -0.24
CA LYS A 182 -12.76 26.72 -0.23
C LYS A 182 -13.32 27.82 0.67
N ASP A 183 -14.53 28.27 0.36
CA ASP A 183 -15.32 29.15 1.23
C ASP A 183 -15.97 28.33 2.38
N GLU A 184 -16.75 29.04 3.23
CA GLU A 184 -17.45 28.42 4.36
C GLU A 184 -18.55 27.44 3.92
N ASP A 185 -19.10 27.61 2.72
CA ASP A 185 -20.10 26.73 2.12
C ASP A 185 -19.48 25.51 1.40
N GLY A 186 -18.14 25.46 1.32
CA GLY A 186 -17.38 24.36 0.69
C GLY A 186 -17.16 24.52 -0.81
N ASN A 187 -17.51 25.64 -1.42
CA ASN A 187 -17.27 25.93 -2.84
C ASN A 187 -15.80 26.30 -3.04
N TYR A 188 -15.26 25.95 -4.21
CA TYR A 188 -13.89 26.31 -4.55
C TYR A 188 -13.76 27.80 -4.82
N LEU A 189 -12.73 28.43 -4.25
CA LEU A 189 -12.47 29.87 -4.39
C LEU A 189 -11.73 30.17 -5.68
N VAL A 190 -12.18 31.22 -6.36
CA VAL A 190 -11.47 31.87 -7.46
C VAL A 190 -11.16 33.31 -7.11
N ASN A 191 -10.03 33.78 -7.62
CA ASN A 191 -9.67 35.23 -7.48
C ASN A 191 -10.44 36.10 -8.52
N ALA A 192 -10.29 37.42 -8.43
CA ALA A 192 -10.93 38.36 -9.35
C ALA A 192 -10.58 38.14 -10.83
N GLY A 193 -9.52 37.43 -11.14
CA GLY A 193 -9.13 37.05 -12.51
C GLY A 193 -9.67 35.69 -12.96
N GLY A 194 -10.60 35.08 -12.20
CA GLY A 194 -11.19 33.76 -12.55
C GLY A 194 -10.26 32.56 -12.35
N LYS A 195 -9.10 32.73 -11.71
CA LYS A 195 -8.15 31.64 -11.44
C LYS A 195 -8.39 31.04 -10.07
N LEU A 196 -8.23 29.72 -9.98
CA LEU A 196 -8.33 29.01 -8.71
C LEU A 196 -7.34 29.52 -7.66
N GLU A 197 -7.81 29.70 -6.45
CA GLU A 197 -6.96 30.02 -5.33
C GLU A 197 -6.35 28.74 -4.72
N ILE A 198 -5.03 28.61 -4.83
CA ILE A 198 -4.28 27.50 -4.26
C ILE A 198 -3.49 28.01 -3.06
N ALA A 199 -3.67 27.32 -1.92
CA ALA A 199 -2.84 27.54 -0.75
C ALA A 199 -1.63 26.59 -0.78
N ALA A 200 -0.45 27.12 -0.57
CA ALA A 200 0.76 26.35 -0.32
C ALA A 200 0.74 25.83 1.12
N LEU A 201 -0.01 24.78 1.38
CA LEU A 201 -0.22 24.20 2.70
C LEU A 201 0.18 22.73 2.70
N SER A 202 1.25 22.41 3.44
CA SER A 202 1.63 21.01 3.67
C SER A 202 0.65 20.36 4.65
N GLN A 203 -0.12 19.38 4.17
CA GLN A 203 -1.10 18.69 4.97
C GLN A 203 -1.03 17.16 4.79
N LYS A 204 -1.31 16.45 5.89
CA LYS A 204 -1.51 15.01 5.85
C LYS A 204 -2.85 14.68 5.21
N VAL A 205 -2.83 13.94 4.12
CA VAL A 205 -4.06 13.51 3.40
C VAL A 205 -4.52 12.11 3.80
N GLY A 206 -3.70 11.38 4.53
CA GLY A 206 -4.03 10.07 5.09
C GLY A 206 -2.83 9.15 5.12
N SER A 207 -3.10 7.85 5.28
CA SER A 207 -2.09 6.79 5.21
C SER A 207 -2.44 5.82 4.09
N VAL A 208 -1.44 5.33 3.38
CA VAL A 208 -1.62 4.27 2.35
C VAL A 208 -1.88 2.89 2.97
N LEU A 209 -1.61 2.73 4.25
CA LEU A 209 -1.81 1.48 4.96
C LEU A 209 -3.31 1.19 5.15
N PRO A 210 -3.77 -0.04 4.92
CA PRO A 210 -5.16 -0.43 5.17
C PRO A 210 -5.48 -0.39 6.66
N LYS A 211 -6.76 -0.21 6.98
CA LYS A 211 -7.26 -0.36 8.34
C LYS A 211 -7.28 -1.84 8.75
N TYR A 212 -7.75 -2.69 7.85
CA TYR A 212 -7.75 -4.15 7.97
C TYR A 212 -7.99 -4.79 6.59
N THR A 213 -7.70 -6.08 6.49
CA THR A 213 -8.02 -6.90 5.33
C THR A 213 -8.89 -8.07 5.74
N LEU A 214 -9.74 -8.51 4.82
CA LEU A 214 -10.58 -9.69 4.96
C LEU A 214 -10.36 -10.59 3.75
N SER A 215 -10.29 -11.89 3.98
CA SER A 215 -10.29 -12.89 2.91
C SER A 215 -11.29 -13.99 3.25
N MET A 216 -11.99 -14.47 2.25
CA MET A 216 -12.95 -15.55 2.39
C MET A 216 -12.68 -16.55 1.27
N ASN A 217 -12.31 -17.77 1.62
CA ASN A 217 -12.16 -18.88 0.71
C ASN A 217 -13.31 -19.85 0.91
N ASN A 218 -13.89 -20.36 -0.18
CA ASN A 218 -14.96 -21.34 -0.16
C ASN A 218 -14.65 -22.47 -1.15
N ASP A 219 -14.80 -23.70 -0.73
CA ASP A 219 -14.65 -24.90 -1.52
C ASP A 219 -15.84 -25.82 -1.33
N PHE A 220 -16.52 -26.15 -2.40
CA PHE A 220 -17.70 -27.02 -2.47
C PHE A 220 -17.36 -28.26 -3.27
N ARG A 221 -17.77 -29.42 -2.78
CA ARG A 221 -17.67 -30.69 -3.49
C ARG A 221 -18.96 -31.49 -3.41
N TYR A 222 -19.37 -32.01 -4.55
CA TYR A 222 -20.56 -32.87 -4.64
C TYR A 222 -20.42 -33.84 -5.81
N LYS A 223 -20.41 -35.17 -5.55
CA LYS A 223 -20.40 -36.24 -6.55
C LYS A 223 -19.40 -36.03 -7.70
N GLY A 224 -18.16 -35.69 -7.35
CA GLY A 224 -17.10 -35.41 -8.34
C GLY A 224 -17.03 -33.97 -8.81
N PHE A 225 -18.07 -33.16 -8.66
CA PHE A 225 -18.01 -31.73 -8.93
C PHE A 225 -17.28 -31.00 -7.82
N ARG A 226 -16.49 -30.01 -8.20
CA ARG A 226 -15.81 -29.06 -7.31
C ARG A 226 -16.11 -27.65 -7.78
N ALA A 227 -16.39 -26.77 -6.87
CA ALA A 227 -16.48 -25.34 -7.14
C ALA A 227 -15.83 -24.59 -5.98
N GLY A 228 -15.07 -23.57 -6.27
CA GLY A 228 -14.41 -22.75 -5.27
C GLY A 228 -14.41 -21.29 -5.68
N PHE A 229 -14.39 -20.40 -4.69
CA PHE A 229 -14.15 -18.99 -4.94
C PHE A 229 -13.45 -18.34 -3.74
N GLN A 230 -12.68 -17.29 -4.05
CA GLN A 230 -11.99 -16.46 -3.09
C GLN A 230 -12.43 -15.00 -3.25
N LEU A 231 -12.94 -14.45 -2.17
CA LEU A 231 -13.17 -13.02 -2.02
C LEU A 231 -12.06 -12.40 -1.18
N HIS A 232 -11.63 -11.21 -1.59
CA HIS A 232 -10.69 -10.40 -0.83
C HIS A 232 -11.23 -8.99 -0.67
N ALA A 233 -11.08 -8.43 0.52
CA ALA A 233 -11.44 -7.05 0.81
C ALA A 233 -10.28 -6.34 1.52
N ARG A 234 -9.86 -5.21 0.97
CA ARG A 234 -8.98 -4.25 1.62
C ARG A 234 -9.82 -3.07 2.08
N VAL A 235 -9.82 -2.78 3.36
CA VAL A 235 -10.64 -1.71 3.93
C VAL A 235 -9.76 -0.59 4.46
N GLY A 236 -10.03 0.62 3.98
CA GLY A 236 -9.25 1.81 4.33
C GLY A 236 -7.97 1.94 3.51
N GLY A 237 -7.16 2.88 3.91
CA GLY A 237 -6.01 3.33 3.14
C GLY A 237 -6.37 4.42 2.13
N LYS A 238 -5.35 5.13 1.68
CA LYS A 238 -5.42 6.15 0.63
C LYS A 238 -4.54 5.72 -0.53
N VAL A 239 -4.93 6.15 -1.72
CA VAL A 239 -4.14 6.03 -2.93
C VAL A 239 -4.12 7.38 -3.64
N LEU A 240 -2.94 7.81 -4.04
CA LEU A 240 -2.73 8.99 -4.88
C LEU A 240 -2.64 8.52 -6.33
N SER A 241 -3.43 9.15 -7.22
CA SER A 241 -3.30 8.90 -8.66
C SER A 241 -2.66 10.10 -9.35
N ALA A 242 -1.38 9.98 -9.64
CA ALA A 242 -0.71 10.89 -10.55
C ALA A 242 -1.19 10.69 -12.00
N THR A 243 -1.53 9.45 -12.38
CA THR A 243 -2.15 9.14 -13.69
C THR A 243 -3.38 9.99 -13.95
N GLN A 244 -4.31 10.04 -12.99
CA GLN A 244 -5.53 10.86 -13.14
C GLN A 244 -5.20 12.35 -13.24
N ALA A 245 -4.21 12.83 -12.48
CA ALA A 245 -3.77 14.21 -12.54
C ALA A 245 -3.23 14.57 -13.95
N TYR A 246 -2.43 13.71 -14.54
CA TYR A 246 -1.94 13.91 -15.90
C TYR A 246 -3.08 13.84 -16.94
N LEU A 247 -3.96 12.84 -16.86
CA LEU A 247 -5.11 12.73 -17.77
C LEU A 247 -6.02 13.96 -17.70
N ASP A 248 -6.25 14.48 -16.50
CA ASP A 248 -7.02 15.70 -16.28
C ASP A 248 -6.29 16.92 -16.84
N GLY A 249 -5.02 17.07 -16.52
CA GLY A 249 -4.21 18.20 -16.95
C GLY A 249 -4.09 18.33 -18.47
N TYR A 250 -4.12 17.21 -19.20
CA TYR A 250 -4.15 17.18 -20.66
C TYR A 250 -5.57 17.14 -21.23
N GLY A 251 -6.59 17.21 -20.41
CA GLY A 251 -7.99 17.26 -20.86
C GLY A 251 -8.54 15.98 -21.49
N VAL A 252 -7.84 14.84 -21.31
CA VAL A 252 -8.21 13.56 -21.94
C VAL A 252 -8.98 12.63 -20.99
N SER A 253 -9.28 13.06 -19.79
CA SER A 253 -10.07 12.29 -18.84
C SER A 253 -11.56 12.40 -19.10
N LYS A 254 -12.32 11.38 -18.67
CA LYS A 254 -13.78 11.40 -18.70
C LYS A 254 -14.35 12.58 -17.89
N ALA A 255 -13.70 12.92 -16.77
CA ALA A 255 -14.14 14.02 -15.92
C ALA A 255 -13.95 15.38 -16.61
N SER A 256 -12.81 15.61 -17.28
CA SER A 256 -12.56 16.85 -18.04
C SER A 256 -13.49 16.99 -19.23
N ALA A 257 -13.81 15.87 -19.92
CA ALA A 257 -14.81 15.87 -21.00
C ALA A 257 -16.20 16.30 -20.50
N ALA A 258 -16.67 15.67 -19.43
CA ALA A 258 -17.96 16.01 -18.82
C ALA A 258 -18.03 17.46 -18.36
N ALA A 259 -16.93 18.01 -17.81
CA ALA A 259 -16.89 19.41 -17.41
C ALA A 259 -16.99 20.36 -18.62
N ARG A 260 -16.34 20.06 -19.74
CA ARG A 260 -16.51 20.84 -20.98
C ARG A 260 -17.95 20.84 -21.46
N ASP A 261 -18.59 19.65 -21.50
CA ASP A 261 -19.98 19.51 -21.93
C ASP A 261 -20.96 20.28 -21.01
N ASN A 262 -20.65 20.38 -19.72
CA ASN A 262 -21.43 21.11 -18.73
C ASN A 262 -21.08 22.62 -18.62
N GLY A 263 -20.24 23.14 -19.50
CA GLY A 263 -19.82 24.55 -19.51
C GLY A 263 -18.95 24.96 -18.34
N GLY A 264 -18.13 24.02 -17.83
CA GLY A 264 -17.12 24.27 -16.79
C GLY A 264 -17.42 23.62 -15.45
N VAL A 265 -16.56 23.92 -14.47
CA VAL A 265 -16.62 23.40 -13.09
C VAL A 265 -17.19 24.42 -12.14
N PRO A 266 -18.18 24.08 -11.30
CA PRO A 266 -18.77 25.01 -10.33
C PRO A 266 -17.76 25.52 -9.29
N VAL A 267 -17.82 26.82 -9.03
CA VAL A 267 -16.99 27.53 -8.04
C VAL A 267 -17.84 28.56 -7.31
N ASN A 268 -17.27 29.28 -6.33
CA ASN A 268 -17.98 30.30 -5.54
C ASN A 268 -18.60 31.46 -6.37
N GLN A 269 -18.04 31.72 -7.55
CA GLN A 269 -18.52 32.82 -8.43
C GLN A 269 -19.06 32.30 -9.78
N GLY A 270 -19.79 31.19 -9.77
CA GLY A 270 -20.36 30.61 -10.96
C GLY A 270 -19.60 29.35 -11.45
N LYS A 271 -19.01 29.39 -12.63
CA LYS A 271 -18.23 28.28 -13.19
C LYS A 271 -16.89 28.77 -13.73
N VAL A 272 -15.85 27.99 -13.51
CA VAL A 272 -14.55 28.15 -14.18
C VAL A 272 -14.53 27.25 -15.40
N ASP A 273 -13.92 27.75 -16.47
CA ASP A 273 -13.67 26.96 -17.66
C ASP A 273 -12.93 25.65 -17.35
N ALA A 274 -13.32 24.58 -18.05
CA ALA A 274 -12.79 23.25 -17.79
C ALA A 274 -11.29 23.14 -18.06
N GLU A 275 -10.76 23.82 -19.08
CA GLU A 275 -9.32 23.84 -19.37
C GLU A 275 -8.56 24.51 -18.23
N THR A 276 -9.01 25.70 -17.80
CA THR A 276 -8.42 26.44 -16.68
C THR A 276 -8.44 25.63 -15.39
N TRP A 277 -9.55 24.94 -15.11
CA TRP A 277 -9.66 24.09 -13.93
C TRP A 277 -8.65 22.94 -13.98
N TYR A 278 -8.72 22.10 -15.02
CA TYR A 278 -7.96 20.85 -15.07
C TYR A 278 -6.47 21.06 -15.34
N THR A 279 -6.06 22.09 -16.08
CA THR A 279 -4.64 22.45 -16.16
C THR A 279 -4.10 22.91 -14.83
N THR A 280 -4.87 23.73 -14.08
CA THR A 280 -4.44 24.22 -12.76
C THR A 280 -4.27 23.09 -11.76
N ILE A 281 -5.20 22.14 -11.66
CA ILE A 281 -5.10 21.06 -10.68
C ILE A 281 -4.24 19.89 -11.15
N GLY A 282 -4.27 19.56 -12.44
CA GLY A 282 -3.56 18.42 -13.02
C GLY A 282 -2.09 18.74 -13.28
N THR A 283 -1.77 19.60 -14.24
CA THR A 283 -0.39 20.02 -14.53
C THR A 283 0.23 20.85 -13.41
N GLY A 284 -0.59 21.58 -12.66
CA GLY A 284 -0.19 22.29 -11.43
C GLY A 284 0.05 21.36 -10.23
N LYS A 285 -0.19 20.05 -10.38
CA LYS A 285 0.12 19.01 -9.39
C LYS A 285 -0.52 19.25 -8.03
N VAL A 286 -1.80 19.66 -8.02
CA VAL A 286 -2.58 19.82 -6.78
C VAL A 286 -3.05 18.44 -6.30
N TYR A 287 -2.13 17.61 -5.87
CA TYR A 287 -2.36 16.20 -5.55
C TYR A 287 -3.34 15.96 -4.41
N SER A 288 -3.65 16.97 -3.59
CA SER A 288 -4.74 16.86 -2.62
C SER A 288 -6.09 16.54 -3.25
N HIS A 289 -6.29 16.89 -4.53
CA HIS A 289 -7.51 16.59 -5.30
C HIS A 289 -7.53 15.13 -5.81
N TYR A 290 -6.38 14.51 -5.97
CA TYR A 290 -6.21 13.18 -6.55
C TYR A 290 -5.96 12.07 -5.52
N ILE A 291 -6.45 12.27 -4.30
CA ILE A 291 -6.39 11.30 -3.22
C ILE A 291 -7.71 10.54 -3.12
N TYR A 292 -7.65 9.26 -3.37
CA TYR A 292 -8.81 8.38 -3.36
C TYR A 292 -8.79 7.43 -2.17
N ASN A 293 -9.96 6.87 -1.85
CA ASN A 293 -10.06 5.81 -0.87
C ASN A 293 -9.68 4.47 -1.52
N ALA A 294 -8.72 3.76 -0.93
CA ALA A 294 -8.21 2.50 -1.44
C ALA A 294 -9.07 1.28 -1.08
N THR A 295 -10.22 1.49 -0.40
CA THR A 295 -11.15 0.39 -0.08
C THR A 295 -11.65 -0.28 -1.35
N ASN A 296 -11.46 -1.58 -1.42
CA ASN A 296 -11.95 -2.40 -2.52
C ASN A 296 -12.36 -3.79 -2.05
N ILE A 297 -13.25 -4.42 -2.81
CA ILE A 297 -13.68 -5.82 -2.64
C ILE A 297 -13.63 -6.47 -4.01
N ARG A 298 -12.97 -7.62 -4.09
CA ARG A 298 -12.79 -8.34 -5.35
C ARG A 298 -13.03 -9.85 -5.23
N LEU A 299 -13.54 -10.41 -6.32
CA LEU A 299 -13.51 -11.84 -6.58
C LEU A 299 -12.14 -12.17 -7.16
N GLN A 300 -11.25 -12.63 -6.27
CA GLN A 300 -9.84 -12.83 -6.60
C GLN A 300 -9.61 -14.10 -7.43
N GLU A 301 -10.33 -15.16 -7.09
CA GLU A 301 -10.27 -16.43 -7.81
C GLU A 301 -11.67 -17.09 -7.80
N ALA A 302 -12.01 -17.77 -8.87
CA ALA A 302 -13.09 -18.74 -8.91
C ALA A 302 -12.68 -19.93 -9.77
N SER A 303 -13.11 -21.11 -9.35
CA SER A 303 -12.82 -22.38 -10.03
C SER A 303 -14.05 -23.27 -10.07
N ILE A 304 -14.18 -24.03 -11.13
CA ILE A 304 -15.14 -25.12 -11.25
C ILE A 304 -14.44 -26.32 -11.88
N GLY A 305 -14.69 -27.49 -11.38
CA GLY A 305 -14.04 -28.71 -11.87
C GLY A 305 -14.88 -29.94 -11.67
N TYR A 306 -14.47 -31.01 -12.34
CA TYR A 306 -15.09 -32.32 -12.23
C TYR A 306 -14.02 -33.41 -12.22
N THR A 307 -14.17 -34.38 -11.33
CA THR A 307 -13.33 -35.55 -11.24
C THR A 307 -13.98 -36.72 -11.98
N LEU A 308 -13.42 -37.12 -13.10
CA LEU A 308 -13.78 -38.34 -13.81
C LEU A 308 -13.35 -39.53 -12.99
N PRO A 309 -14.27 -40.43 -12.58
CA PRO A 309 -13.94 -41.52 -11.67
C PRO A 309 -13.08 -42.62 -12.32
N LYS A 310 -12.26 -43.28 -11.52
CA LYS A 310 -11.37 -44.36 -11.98
C LYS A 310 -12.10 -45.46 -12.79
N ARG A 311 -13.35 -45.76 -12.41
CA ARG A 311 -14.17 -46.79 -13.11
C ARG A 311 -14.34 -46.56 -14.61
N TRP A 312 -14.21 -45.29 -15.09
CA TRP A 312 -14.27 -44.98 -16.53
C TRP A 312 -12.97 -45.30 -17.24
N PHE A 313 -11.89 -45.49 -16.50
CA PHE A 313 -10.54 -45.78 -17.01
C PHE A 313 -10.02 -47.13 -16.52
N ARG A 314 -10.92 -48.13 -16.37
CA ARG A 314 -10.58 -49.48 -15.92
C ARG A 314 -9.82 -49.50 -14.59
N ASP A 315 -10.14 -48.57 -13.69
CA ASP A 315 -9.56 -48.34 -12.36
C ASP A 315 -8.05 -48.01 -12.37
N VAL A 316 -7.49 -47.64 -13.52
CA VAL A 316 -6.07 -47.26 -13.66
C VAL A 316 -5.86 -45.83 -13.13
N CYS A 317 -6.65 -44.87 -13.56
CA CYS A 317 -6.47 -43.49 -13.16
C CYS A 317 -7.80 -42.76 -13.01
N SER A 318 -7.79 -41.67 -12.22
CA SER A 318 -8.85 -40.64 -12.24
C SER A 318 -8.33 -39.35 -12.85
N ILE A 319 -9.18 -38.64 -13.56
CA ILE A 319 -8.81 -37.39 -14.23
C ILE A 319 -9.59 -36.26 -13.60
N ASP A 320 -8.87 -35.27 -13.04
CA ASP A 320 -9.45 -34.02 -12.56
C ASP A 320 -9.32 -32.94 -13.62
N ILE A 321 -10.43 -32.40 -14.09
CA ILE A 321 -10.48 -31.29 -15.04
C ILE A 321 -11.05 -30.08 -14.29
N SER A 322 -10.40 -28.95 -14.38
CA SER A 322 -10.92 -27.70 -13.79
C SER A 322 -10.62 -26.48 -14.63
N LEU A 323 -11.56 -25.53 -14.59
CA LEU A 323 -11.42 -24.18 -15.10
C LEU A 323 -11.16 -23.26 -13.91
N VAL A 324 -10.21 -22.33 -14.06
CA VAL A 324 -9.83 -21.38 -13.03
C VAL A 324 -9.77 -19.99 -13.65
N GLY A 325 -10.41 -19.04 -13.00
CA GLY A 325 -10.28 -17.63 -13.36
C GLY A 325 -9.73 -16.83 -12.19
N ARG A 326 -8.83 -15.90 -12.45
CA ARG A 326 -8.22 -15.02 -11.44
C ARG A 326 -8.48 -13.57 -11.73
N ASN A 327 -8.58 -12.76 -10.67
CA ASN A 327 -8.88 -11.34 -10.71
C ASN A 327 -10.15 -11.04 -11.54
N LEU A 328 -11.20 -11.82 -11.30
CA LEU A 328 -12.39 -11.89 -12.17
C LEU A 328 -13.27 -10.66 -12.09
N TRP A 329 -13.42 -10.10 -10.91
CA TRP A 329 -14.35 -9.00 -10.70
C TRP A 329 -13.96 -8.10 -9.53
N LEU A 330 -13.82 -6.80 -9.81
CA LEU A 330 -13.74 -5.75 -8.79
C LEU A 330 -15.17 -5.37 -8.40
N ILE A 331 -15.68 -6.00 -7.34
CA ILE A 331 -17.08 -5.89 -6.91
C ILE A 331 -17.37 -4.48 -6.37
N TYR A 332 -16.42 -3.93 -5.63
CA TYR A 332 -16.54 -2.61 -5.03
C TYR A 332 -15.20 -1.88 -5.07
N CYS A 333 -15.22 -0.63 -5.51
CA CYS A 333 -14.10 0.29 -5.45
C CYS A 333 -14.62 1.73 -5.49
N LYS A 334 -14.05 2.61 -4.67
CA LYS A 334 -14.34 4.06 -4.70
C LYS A 334 -13.41 4.86 -5.60
N ALA A 335 -12.23 4.32 -5.89
CA ALA A 335 -11.33 4.95 -6.85
C ALA A 335 -11.79 4.69 -8.28
N PRO A 336 -11.56 5.59 -9.25
CA PRO A 336 -11.93 5.40 -10.65
C PRO A 336 -11.01 4.41 -11.39
N PHE A 337 -10.08 3.79 -10.69
CA PHE A 337 -9.09 2.82 -11.19
C PHE A 337 -8.89 1.72 -10.13
N ASP A 338 -8.12 0.69 -10.45
CA ASP A 338 -7.77 -0.37 -9.49
C ASP A 338 -6.77 0.17 -8.45
N PRO A 339 -7.15 0.35 -7.18
CA PRO A 339 -6.28 0.93 -6.15
C PRO A 339 -5.13 0.00 -5.70
N GLU A 340 -5.09 -1.23 -6.18
CA GLU A 340 -3.99 -2.18 -5.94
C GLU A 340 -2.96 -2.20 -7.06
N SER A 341 -3.22 -1.51 -8.18
CA SER A 341 -2.21 -1.23 -9.20
C SER A 341 -1.27 -0.13 -8.70
N ALA A 342 -0.30 -0.52 -7.88
CA ALA A 342 0.67 0.40 -7.30
C ALA A 342 1.99 0.39 -8.07
N SER A 343 2.69 1.52 -8.10
CA SER A 343 3.98 1.68 -8.79
C SER A 343 5.11 0.84 -8.17
N SER A 344 4.95 0.41 -6.93
CA SER A 344 5.90 -0.45 -6.22
C SER A 344 5.22 -1.19 -5.08
N THR A 345 5.79 -2.32 -4.70
CA THR A 345 5.43 -3.06 -3.49
C THR A 345 6.15 -2.53 -2.24
N ASP A 346 7.09 -1.61 -2.40
CA ASP A 346 7.75 -0.94 -1.29
C ASP A 346 6.74 -0.10 -0.50
N THR A 347 6.95 -0.01 0.81
CA THR A 347 6.09 0.72 1.76
C THR A 347 5.82 2.16 1.33
N TYR A 348 6.77 2.82 0.68
CA TYR A 348 6.69 4.24 0.30
C TYR A 348 6.03 4.51 -1.05
N TYR A 349 5.80 3.50 -1.88
CA TYR A 349 5.20 3.67 -3.21
C TYR A 349 3.96 2.81 -3.42
N GLN A 350 3.58 1.98 -2.46
CA GLN A 350 2.45 1.06 -2.58
C GLN A 350 1.07 1.75 -2.69
N GLY A 351 0.98 3.03 -2.42
CA GLY A 351 -0.25 3.81 -2.54
C GLY A 351 -0.19 4.87 -3.63
N ILE A 352 0.69 4.69 -4.62
CA ILE A 352 0.86 5.62 -5.73
C ILE A 352 0.52 4.91 -7.04
N ASP A 353 -0.49 5.44 -7.74
CA ASP A 353 -0.78 5.09 -9.12
C ASP A 353 -0.07 6.09 -10.04
N PHE A 354 0.86 5.58 -10.87
CA PHE A 354 1.60 6.36 -11.85
C PHE A 354 1.77 5.54 -13.13
N PHE A 355 0.79 5.65 -14.05
CA PHE A 355 0.74 4.95 -15.34
C PHE A 355 0.95 3.43 -15.25
N MET A 356 0.48 2.84 -14.14
CA MET A 356 0.56 1.40 -13.95
C MET A 356 -0.50 0.69 -14.80
N GLN A 357 -0.12 -0.46 -15.32
CA GLN A 357 -1.10 -1.32 -15.99
C GLN A 357 -2.13 -1.82 -14.98
N PRO A 358 -3.42 -1.83 -15.32
CA PRO A 358 -4.44 -2.42 -14.46
C PRO A 358 -4.17 -3.91 -14.26
N SER A 359 -4.62 -4.43 -13.12
CA SER A 359 -4.48 -5.84 -12.77
C SER A 359 -5.06 -6.74 -13.86
N LEU A 360 -4.27 -7.69 -14.35
CA LEU A 360 -4.70 -8.59 -15.42
C LEU A 360 -5.72 -9.62 -14.91
N ARG A 361 -6.74 -9.85 -15.72
CA ARG A 361 -7.65 -10.98 -15.54
C ARG A 361 -7.09 -12.18 -16.28
N SER A 362 -7.05 -13.33 -15.62
CA SER A 362 -6.53 -14.56 -16.25
C SER A 362 -7.54 -15.69 -16.17
N TYR A 363 -7.56 -16.51 -17.22
CA TYR A 363 -8.33 -17.73 -17.30
C TYR A 363 -7.39 -18.87 -17.64
N GLY A 364 -7.59 -20.00 -16.99
CA GLY A 364 -6.78 -21.18 -17.18
C GLY A 364 -7.60 -22.45 -17.04
N PHE A 365 -7.07 -23.55 -17.52
CA PHE A 365 -7.58 -24.87 -17.25
C PHE A 365 -6.47 -25.74 -16.64
N SER A 366 -6.87 -26.72 -15.84
CA SER A 366 -5.97 -27.69 -15.24
C SER A 366 -6.50 -29.09 -15.49
N VAL A 367 -5.59 -29.99 -15.88
CA VAL A 367 -5.87 -31.42 -15.98
C VAL A 367 -4.87 -32.13 -15.10
N LYS A 368 -5.37 -32.91 -14.13
CA LYS A 368 -4.53 -33.70 -13.22
C LYS A 368 -4.90 -35.15 -13.33
N LEU A 369 -3.90 -35.99 -13.60
CA LEU A 369 -4.02 -37.43 -13.63
C LEU A 369 -3.59 -38.03 -12.29
N ASN A 370 -4.45 -38.85 -11.66
CA ASN A 370 -4.16 -39.51 -10.39
C ASN A 370 -4.24 -41.03 -10.64
N PHE A 371 -3.10 -41.68 -10.62
CA PHE A 371 -2.95 -43.13 -10.82
C PHE A 371 -3.22 -43.92 -9.55
#